data_d132199c34d52da6a76a9f9867b0bc7c
#
_entry.id   d132199c34d52da6a76a9f9867b0bc7c
#
_cell.length_a   1.000
_cell.length_b   1.000
_cell.length_c   1.000
_cell.angle_alpha   90.00
_cell.angle_beta   90.00
_cell.angle_gamma   90.00
#
_symmetry.space_group_name_H-M   'P 1'
#
loop_
_entity.id
_entity.type
_entity.pdbx_description
1 polymer ?
#
loop_
_entity_poly.entity_id
_entity_poly.type
_entity_poly.pdbx_seq_one_letter_code
_entity_poly.pdbx_strand_id
1 'polypeptide(L)'
;MNRQTRAITFSAIGRDFQLINVICMFANLVTLSLICTGNVAVVPLSIVIIGTLVFALIAGLNQIDTFKAWIMDMDKQDAESNMGIQGQKAPFAMWKTVFSLTYLSIALGQLYEILL
;
A
#
# COMPACT_ATOMS: atom_id res chain seq x y z
N MET A 1 -20.15 -11.83 11.87
CA MET A 1 -19.62 -12.39 10.60
C MET A 1 -19.23 -13.85 10.84
N ASN A 2 -19.71 -14.78 10.02
CA ASN A 2 -19.37 -16.18 10.18
C ASN A 2 -17.94 -16.48 9.71
N ARG A 3 -17.44 -17.68 10.02
CA ARG A 3 -16.05 -18.03 9.70
C ARG A 3 -15.76 -18.04 8.20
N GLN A 4 -16.69 -18.53 7.39
CA GLN A 4 -16.51 -18.57 5.94
C GLN A 4 -16.43 -17.15 5.38
N THR A 5 -17.32 -16.26 5.81
CA THR A 5 -17.30 -14.86 5.38
C THR A 5 -16.01 -14.17 5.81
N ARG A 6 -15.53 -14.45 7.04
CA ARG A 6 -14.25 -13.89 7.51
C ARG A 6 -13.08 -14.37 6.69
N ALA A 7 -13.03 -15.66 6.32
CA ALA A 7 -11.94 -16.19 5.50
C ALA A 7 -11.94 -15.55 4.12
N ILE A 8 -13.11 -15.39 3.50
CA ILE A 8 -13.24 -14.76 2.19
C ILE A 8 -12.79 -13.29 2.28
N THR A 9 -13.22 -12.57 3.32
CA THR A 9 -12.87 -11.17 3.54
C THR A 9 -11.37 -11.01 3.73
N PHE A 10 -10.74 -11.86 4.53
CA PHE A 10 -9.29 -11.83 4.75
C PHE A 10 -8.53 -12.04 3.44
N SER A 11 -8.95 -13.02 2.66
CA SER A 11 -8.34 -13.30 1.35
C SER A 11 -8.47 -12.11 0.41
N ALA A 12 -9.65 -11.47 0.38
CA ALA A 12 -9.89 -10.30 -0.46
C ALA A 12 -9.03 -9.11 -0.03
N ILE A 13 -8.92 -8.85 1.28
CA ILE A 13 -8.09 -7.74 1.80
C ILE A 13 -6.63 -7.95 1.41
N GLY A 14 -6.10 -9.16 1.62
CA GLY A 14 -4.72 -9.47 1.27
C GLY A 14 -4.45 -9.34 -0.21
N ARG A 15 -5.35 -9.88 -1.04
CA ARG A 15 -5.23 -9.78 -2.49
C ARG A 15 -5.25 -8.33 -2.96
N ASP A 16 -6.20 -7.55 -2.45
CA ASP A 16 -6.36 -6.16 -2.87
C ASP A 16 -5.14 -5.31 -2.47
N PHE A 17 -4.60 -5.53 -1.28
CA PHE A 17 -3.39 -4.85 -0.84
C PHE A 17 -2.19 -5.21 -1.73
N GLN A 18 -2.04 -6.50 -2.04
CA GLN A 18 -0.98 -6.96 -2.94
C GLN A 18 -1.12 -6.37 -4.33
N LEU A 19 -2.33 -6.30 -4.88
CA LEU A 19 -2.58 -5.70 -6.19
C LEU A 19 -2.22 -4.23 -6.21
N ILE A 20 -2.57 -3.48 -5.16
CA ILE A 20 -2.22 -2.07 -5.06
C ILE A 20 -0.70 -1.91 -5.09
N ASN A 21 0.02 -2.71 -4.31
CA ASN A 21 1.48 -2.65 -4.28
C ASN A 21 2.10 -3.00 -5.63
N VAL A 22 1.63 -4.05 -6.29
CA VAL A 22 2.15 -4.47 -7.60
C VAL A 22 1.92 -3.37 -8.64
N ILE A 23 0.72 -2.81 -8.70
CA ILE A 23 0.39 -1.75 -9.65
C ILE A 23 1.25 -0.52 -9.41
N CYS A 24 1.36 -0.08 -8.15
CA CYS A 24 2.12 1.12 -7.81
C CYS A 24 3.63 0.94 -8.05
N MET A 25 4.18 -0.22 -7.68
CA MET A 25 5.59 -0.50 -7.94
C MET A 25 5.88 -0.63 -9.43
N PHE A 26 4.99 -1.24 -10.19
CA PHE A 26 5.14 -1.32 -11.64
C PHE A 26 5.14 0.08 -12.26
N ALA A 27 4.21 0.94 -11.84
CA ALA A 27 4.17 2.32 -12.32
C ALA A 27 5.46 3.07 -11.98
N ASN A 28 5.99 2.87 -10.77
CA ASN A 28 7.26 3.49 -10.35
C ASN A 28 8.44 2.99 -11.18
N LEU A 29 8.47 1.69 -11.49
CA LEU A 29 9.53 1.13 -12.35
C LEU A 29 9.45 1.68 -13.76
N VAL A 30 8.24 1.86 -14.31
CA VAL A 30 8.07 2.46 -15.63
C VAL A 30 8.56 3.90 -15.64
N THR A 31 8.16 4.70 -14.65
CA THR A 31 8.59 6.10 -14.56
C THR A 31 10.11 6.20 -14.37
N LEU A 32 10.68 5.35 -13.53
CA LEU A 32 12.13 5.30 -13.33
C LEU A 32 12.86 4.95 -14.63
N SER A 33 12.34 3.97 -15.37
CA SER A 33 12.93 3.58 -16.67
C SER A 33 12.91 4.74 -17.65
N LEU A 34 11.82 5.50 -17.69
CA LEU A 34 11.73 6.69 -18.55
C LEU A 34 12.73 7.76 -18.13
N ILE A 35 12.90 7.99 -16.84
CA ILE A 35 13.90 8.95 -16.34
C ILE A 35 15.29 8.55 -16.76
N CYS A 36 15.61 7.26 -16.73
CA CYS A 36 16.93 6.77 -17.12
C CYS A 36 17.24 6.97 -18.60
N THR A 37 16.23 7.16 -19.46
CA THR A 37 16.46 7.50 -20.86
C THR A 37 16.98 8.93 -21.06
N GLY A 38 16.76 9.80 -20.08
CA GLY A 38 17.21 11.18 -20.12
C GLY A 38 16.39 12.11 -21.00
N ASN A 39 15.41 11.58 -21.71
CA ASN A 39 14.60 12.36 -22.66
C ASN A 39 13.11 12.25 -22.25
N VAL A 40 12.73 13.01 -21.22
CA VAL A 40 11.39 12.91 -20.63
C VAL A 40 10.64 14.24 -20.72
N ALA A 41 9.31 14.13 -20.87
CA ALA A 41 8.40 15.27 -20.75
C ALA A 41 8.18 15.53 -19.26
N VAL A 42 8.79 16.58 -18.71
CA VAL A 42 8.85 16.83 -17.27
C VAL A 42 7.47 17.00 -16.66
N VAL A 43 6.60 17.81 -17.26
CA VAL A 43 5.30 18.10 -16.67
C VAL A 43 4.38 16.88 -16.64
N PRO A 44 4.12 16.16 -17.76
CA PRO A 44 3.30 14.95 -17.70
C PRO A 44 3.88 13.88 -16.79
N LEU A 45 5.20 13.68 -16.79
CA LEU A 45 5.82 12.67 -15.96
C LEU A 45 5.68 13.01 -14.47
N SER A 46 5.84 14.28 -14.10
CA SER A 46 5.62 14.74 -12.73
C SER A 46 4.19 14.46 -12.26
N ILE A 47 3.22 14.68 -13.14
CA ILE A 47 1.81 14.40 -12.82
C ILE A 47 1.59 12.90 -12.57
N VAL A 48 2.19 12.05 -13.39
CA VAL A 48 2.09 10.59 -13.19
C VAL A 48 2.73 10.17 -11.87
N ILE A 49 3.90 10.71 -11.55
CA ILE A 49 4.60 10.40 -10.30
C ILE A 49 3.75 10.81 -9.08
N ILE A 50 3.24 12.02 -9.09
CA ILE A 50 2.41 12.53 -7.99
C ILE A 50 1.10 11.74 -7.91
N GLY A 51 0.47 11.45 -9.04
CA GLY A 51 -0.77 10.67 -9.08
C GLY A 51 -0.58 9.26 -8.55
N THR A 52 0.52 8.62 -8.88
CA THR A 52 0.86 7.28 -8.36
C THR A 52 1.04 7.33 -6.84
N LEU A 53 1.74 8.35 -6.34
CA LEU A 53 1.94 8.53 -4.90
C LEU A 53 0.59 8.71 -4.18
N VAL A 54 -0.26 9.59 -4.69
CA VAL A 54 -1.58 9.86 -4.09
C VAL A 54 -2.42 8.59 -4.09
N PHE A 55 -2.48 7.88 -5.21
CA PHE A 55 -3.22 6.62 -5.30
C PHE A 55 -2.67 5.60 -4.30
N ALA A 56 -1.35 5.44 -4.23
CA ALA A 56 -0.74 4.47 -3.31
C ALA A 56 -1.08 4.80 -1.85
N LEU A 57 -0.98 6.07 -1.47
CA LEU A 57 -1.28 6.47 -0.09
C LEU A 57 -2.75 6.27 0.24
N ILE A 58 -3.66 6.72 -0.62
CA ILE A 58 -5.09 6.60 -0.34
C ILE A 58 -5.51 5.12 -0.31
N ALA A 59 -5.19 4.36 -1.35
CA ALA A 59 -5.64 2.98 -1.46
C ALA A 59 -4.92 2.08 -0.45
N GLY A 60 -3.60 2.23 -0.30
CA GLY A 60 -2.81 1.38 0.58
C GLY A 60 -3.13 1.61 2.05
N LEU A 61 -3.23 2.86 2.49
CA LEU A 61 -3.56 3.15 3.89
C LEU A 61 -4.99 2.72 4.20
N ASN A 62 -5.91 2.88 3.25
CA ASN A 62 -7.28 2.40 3.42
C ASN A 62 -7.33 0.87 3.59
N GLN A 63 -6.52 0.12 2.85
CA GLN A 63 -6.46 -1.33 3.00
C GLN A 63 -5.87 -1.74 4.34
N ILE A 64 -4.87 -1.03 4.83
CA ILE A 64 -4.31 -1.28 6.17
C ILE A 64 -5.38 -1.03 7.24
N ASP A 65 -6.14 0.05 7.13
CA ASP A 65 -7.23 0.35 8.05
C ASP A 65 -8.34 -0.70 7.97
N THR A 66 -8.66 -1.18 6.78
CA THR A 66 -9.64 -2.24 6.59
C THR A 66 -9.20 -3.54 7.27
N PHE A 67 -7.93 -3.88 7.13
CA PHE A 67 -7.37 -5.07 7.80
C PHE A 67 -7.43 -4.90 9.32
N LYS A 68 -7.10 -3.73 9.83
CA LYS A 68 -7.20 -3.44 11.27
C LYS A 68 -8.63 -3.60 11.77
N ALA A 69 -9.60 -3.05 11.03
CA ALA A 69 -11.02 -3.20 11.38
C ALA A 69 -11.45 -4.67 11.38
N TRP A 70 -10.99 -5.44 10.38
CA TRP A 70 -11.26 -6.88 10.32
C TRP A 70 -10.72 -7.60 11.55
N ILE A 71 -9.52 -7.25 12.00
CA ILE A 71 -8.91 -7.81 13.22
C ILE A 71 -9.76 -7.46 14.45
N MET A 72 -10.20 -6.21 14.55
CA MET A 72 -10.96 -5.74 15.71
C MET A 72 -12.35 -6.37 15.82
N ASP A 73 -12.89 -6.86 14.69
CA ASP A 73 -14.20 -7.51 14.65
C ASP A 73 -14.16 -9.01 14.94
N MET A 74 -13.01 -9.55 15.34
CA MET A 74 -12.89 -10.98 15.65
C MET A 74 -13.76 -11.37 16.83
N ASP A 75 -14.38 -12.57 16.75
CA ASP A 75 -15.04 -13.16 17.90
C ASP A 75 -14.00 -13.67 18.92
N LYS A 76 -14.49 -14.13 20.09
CA LYS A 76 -13.60 -14.57 21.16
C LYS A 76 -12.72 -15.75 20.74
N GLN A 77 -13.27 -16.70 19.98
CA GLN A 77 -12.56 -17.89 19.55
C GLN A 77 -11.43 -17.51 18.60
N ASP A 78 -11.69 -16.65 17.63
CA ASP A 78 -10.67 -16.17 16.69
C ASP A 78 -9.62 -15.33 17.41
N ALA A 79 -10.01 -14.50 18.37
CA ALA A 79 -9.10 -13.65 19.12
C ALA A 79 -8.10 -14.45 19.96
N GLU A 80 -8.50 -15.65 20.43
CA GLU A 80 -7.63 -16.53 21.21
C GLU A 80 -6.77 -17.44 20.34
N SER A 81 -6.99 -17.49 19.01
CA SER A 81 -6.16 -18.28 18.10
C SER A 81 -4.78 -17.64 17.94
N ASN A 82 -3.80 -18.43 17.49
CA ASN A 82 -2.45 -17.89 17.23
C ASN A 82 -2.46 -16.76 16.21
N MET A 83 -3.24 -16.91 15.15
CA MET A 83 -3.38 -15.86 14.13
C MET A 83 -4.06 -14.61 14.70
N GLY A 84 -5.09 -14.79 15.54
CA GLY A 84 -5.77 -13.67 16.18
C GLY A 84 -4.87 -12.91 17.13
N ILE A 85 -4.09 -13.62 17.95
CA ILE A 85 -3.14 -12.98 18.87
C ILE A 85 -2.10 -12.18 18.09
N GLN A 86 -1.55 -12.76 17.04
CA GLN A 86 -0.58 -12.08 16.19
C GLN A 86 -1.17 -10.84 15.53
N GLY A 87 -2.40 -10.93 15.02
CA GLY A 87 -3.09 -9.81 14.40
C GLY A 87 -3.35 -8.67 15.37
N GLN A 88 -3.76 -8.99 16.60
CA GLN A 88 -4.01 -7.98 17.64
C GLN A 88 -2.74 -7.23 18.04
N LYS A 89 -1.58 -7.88 17.93
CA LYS A 89 -0.28 -7.29 18.25
C LYS A 89 0.36 -6.60 17.06
N ALA A 90 -0.26 -6.65 15.87
CA ALA A 90 0.33 -6.09 14.67
C ALA A 90 0.53 -4.57 14.80
N PRO A 91 1.72 -4.06 14.47
CA PRO A 91 2.01 -2.63 14.62
C PRO A 91 1.49 -1.83 13.43
N PHE A 92 0.18 -1.63 13.36
CA PHE A 92 -0.46 -0.96 12.22
C PHE A 92 0.06 0.45 11.98
N ALA A 93 0.32 1.21 13.05
CA ALA A 93 0.88 2.55 12.92
C ALA A 93 2.25 2.51 12.26
N MET A 94 3.09 1.56 12.65
CA MET A 94 4.40 1.36 12.03
C MET A 94 4.26 0.96 10.55
N TRP A 95 3.35 0.05 10.24
CA TRP A 95 3.11 -0.36 8.85
C TRP A 95 2.68 0.81 7.97
N LYS A 96 1.75 1.65 8.48
CA LYS A 96 1.32 2.85 7.77
C LYS A 96 2.48 3.82 7.55
N THR A 97 3.30 4.02 8.56
CA THR A 97 4.46 4.91 8.48
C THR A 97 5.47 4.41 7.46
N VAL A 98 5.84 3.11 7.53
CA VAL A 98 6.80 2.52 6.58
C VAL A 98 6.27 2.57 5.16
N PHE A 99 5.00 2.22 4.96
CA PHE A 99 4.37 2.26 3.65
C PHE A 99 4.39 3.67 3.06
N SER A 100 3.97 4.65 3.87
CA SER A 100 3.93 6.05 3.43
C SER A 100 5.30 6.59 3.10
N LEU A 101 6.29 6.32 3.96
CA LEU A 101 7.66 6.79 3.75
C LEU A 101 8.28 6.15 2.51
N THR A 102 8.02 4.87 2.26
CA THR A 102 8.54 4.16 1.10
C THR A 102 8.06 4.83 -0.19
N TYR A 103 6.75 5.01 -0.34
CA TYR A 103 6.20 5.60 -1.57
C TYR A 103 6.56 7.08 -1.69
N LEU A 104 6.56 7.82 -0.59
CA LEU A 104 6.96 9.22 -0.58
C LEU A 104 8.42 9.38 -1.02
N SER A 105 9.32 8.54 -0.51
CA SER A 105 10.74 8.58 -0.87
C SER A 105 10.95 8.29 -2.35
N ILE A 106 10.25 7.29 -2.89
CA ILE A 106 10.34 6.96 -4.32
C ILE A 106 9.90 8.16 -5.16
N ALA A 107 8.75 8.76 -4.83
CA ALA A 107 8.23 9.90 -5.56
C ALA A 107 9.14 11.12 -5.48
N LEU A 108 9.65 11.42 -4.29
CA LEU A 108 10.56 12.56 -4.11
C LEU A 108 11.87 12.36 -4.86
N GLY A 109 12.42 11.14 -4.84
CA GLY A 109 13.64 10.83 -5.59
C GLY A 109 13.46 11.02 -7.08
N GLN A 110 12.36 10.54 -7.63
CA GLN A 110 12.07 10.70 -9.06
C GLN A 110 11.83 12.18 -9.43
N LEU A 111 11.07 12.90 -8.62
CA LEU A 111 10.82 14.33 -8.85
C LEU A 111 12.12 15.15 -8.76
N TYR A 112 12.96 14.83 -7.79
CA TYR A 112 14.26 15.48 -7.67
C TYR A 112 15.07 15.33 -8.96
N GLU A 113 15.12 14.13 -9.50
CA GLU A 113 15.93 13.84 -10.70
C GLU A 113 15.42 14.57 -11.94
N ILE A 114 14.09 14.72 -12.10
CA ILE A 114 13.54 15.36 -13.31
C ILE A 114 13.38 16.87 -13.19
N LEU A 115 13.29 17.42 -11.96
CA LEU A 115 13.08 18.86 -11.75
C LEU A 115 14.40 19.60 -11.47
N LEU A 116 15.38 18.90 -10.94
CA LEU A 116 16.67 19.46 -10.59
C LEU A 116 17.80 18.77 -11.33
#